data_daca75cc5a2d111973433b21a4290027
#
_entry.id   daca75cc5a2d111973433b21a4290027
#
_cell.length_a   1.000
_cell.length_b   1.000
_cell.length_c   1.000
_cell.angle_alpha   90.00
_cell.angle_beta   90.00
_cell.angle_gamma   90.00
#
_symmetry.space_group_name_H-M   'P 1'
#
loop_
_entity.id
_entity.type
_entity.pdbx_description
1 polymer ?
#
loop_
_entity_poly.entity_id
_entity_poly.type
_entity_poly.pdbx_seq_one_letter_code
_entity_poly.pdbx_strand_id
1 'polypeptide(L)'
;MGESAISIKGLKKDYNAGAGEVHALRGIDMEIACGEFVCIAGKSGSGKSTLLNLVAGLESPTDGSINVLGQRIDRMSEIERIRFRRSHIGFVFQSYRLLPQYTAIENVALPLMLRGVEKRERERRALEALDMVGIAKCARQRPAQMSGGEQQRAGIA
;
A
#
# COMPACT_ATOMS: atom_id res chain seq x y z
N MET A 1 -24.38 14.16 -1.85
CA MET A 1 -22.91 14.24 -1.70
C MET A 1 -22.45 12.81 -1.53
N GLY A 2 -21.57 12.31 -2.43
CA GLY A 2 -21.02 10.95 -2.30
C GLY A 2 -20.20 10.82 -1.02
N GLU A 3 -20.15 9.61 -0.51
CA GLU A 3 -19.39 9.29 0.71
C GLU A 3 -17.90 9.47 0.41
N SER A 4 -17.18 10.26 1.22
CA SER A 4 -15.74 10.51 1.02
C SER A 4 -14.93 9.28 1.42
N ALA A 5 -14.11 8.77 0.49
CA ALA A 5 -13.19 7.68 0.78
C ALA A 5 -11.96 8.19 1.56
N ILE A 6 -11.44 9.36 1.20
CA ILE A 6 -10.29 9.97 1.86
C ILE A 6 -10.55 11.47 2.03
N SER A 7 -10.34 11.98 3.24
CA SER A 7 -10.39 13.41 3.56
C SER A 7 -9.13 13.80 4.34
N ILE A 8 -8.39 14.77 3.83
CA ILE A 8 -7.14 15.26 4.40
C ILE A 8 -7.29 16.75 4.66
N LYS A 9 -6.88 17.22 5.85
CA LYS A 9 -6.93 18.63 6.22
C LYS A 9 -5.62 19.09 6.86
N GLY A 10 -5.01 20.10 6.28
CA GLY A 10 -3.80 20.77 6.77
C GLY A 10 -2.62 19.81 6.97
N LEU A 11 -2.50 18.75 6.16
CA LEU A 11 -1.54 17.67 6.38
C LEU A 11 -0.10 18.14 6.23
N LYS A 12 0.70 17.96 7.28
CA LYS A 12 2.13 18.24 7.29
C LYS A 12 2.93 16.99 7.62
N LYS A 13 4.10 16.90 7.02
CA LYS A 13 5.09 15.87 7.35
C LYS A 13 6.50 16.46 7.29
N ASP A 14 7.16 16.40 8.41
CA ASP A 14 8.54 16.83 8.59
C ASP A 14 9.40 15.63 8.97
N TYR A 15 10.61 15.57 8.41
CA TYR A 15 11.61 14.57 8.74
C TYR A 15 12.85 15.25 9.31
N ASN A 16 13.35 14.76 10.44
CA ASN A 16 14.65 15.16 10.97
C ASN A 16 15.75 14.42 10.22
N ALA A 17 16.38 15.08 9.25
CA ALA A 17 17.59 14.60 8.62
C ALA A 17 18.79 15.24 9.34
N GLY A 18 19.79 14.48 9.73
CA GLY A 18 20.92 14.92 10.58
C GLY A 18 21.60 16.26 10.20
N ALA A 19 21.26 16.86 9.07
CA ALA A 19 21.71 18.17 8.59
C ALA A 19 20.59 19.25 8.65
N GLY A 20 19.41 18.95 9.24
CA GLY A 20 18.29 19.90 9.32
C GLY A 20 16.92 19.21 9.18
N GLU A 21 15.87 20.01 9.28
CA GLU A 21 14.48 19.59 9.12
C GLU A 21 14.06 19.65 7.64
N VAL A 22 13.49 18.56 7.12
CA VAL A 22 12.96 18.48 5.75
C VAL A 22 11.44 18.49 5.81
N HIS A 23 10.83 19.56 5.35
CA HIS A 23 9.38 19.70 5.23
C HIS A 23 8.87 18.99 3.96
N ALA A 24 8.54 17.72 4.07
CA ALA A 24 8.07 16.90 2.94
C ALA A 24 6.64 17.27 2.50
N LEU A 25 5.76 17.59 3.45
CA LEU A 25 4.41 18.11 3.19
C LEU A 25 4.18 19.36 4.04
N ARG A 26 3.59 20.40 3.41
CA ARG A 26 3.49 21.76 4.00
C ARG A 26 2.05 22.23 4.19
N GLY A 27 1.14 21.35 4.54
CA GLY A 27 -0.27 21.66 4.71
C GLY A 27 -1.07 21.35 3.45
N ILE A 28 -1.40 20.08 3.24
CA ILE A 28 -2.20 19.60 2.10
C ILE A 28 -3.64 19.43 2.57
N ASP A 29 -4.56 19.94 1.77
CA ASP A 29 -5.99 19.67 1.85
C ASP A 29 -6.40 18.88 0.61
N MET A 30 -7.10 17.75 0.79
CA MET A 30 -7.54 16.90 -0.32
C MET A 30 -8.76 16.10 0.10
N GLU A 31 -9.68 15.90 -0.84
CA GLU A 31 -10.83 15.03 -0.67
C GLU A 31 -10.98 14.13 -1.89
N ILE A 32 -11.19 12.84 -1.64
CA ILE A 32 -11.38 11.81 -2.67
C ILE A 32 -12.67 11.08 -2.37
N ALA A 33 -13.56 11.03 -3.34
CA ALA A 33 -14.84 10.31 -3.23
C ALA A 33 -14.67 8.78 -3.37
N CYS A 34 -15.64 8.01 -2.86
CA CYS A 34 -15.66 6.58 -3.10
C CYS A 34 -15.76 6.26 -4.60
N GLY A 35 -14.97 5.30 -5.07
CA GLY A 35 -14.92 4.88 -6.47
C GLY A 35 -14.14 5.81 -7.41
N GLU A 36 -13.52 6.87 -6.88
CA GLU A 36 -12.72 7.80 -7.67
C GLU A 36 -11.34 7.21 -7.99
N PHE A 37 -10.86 7.47 -9.22
CA PHE A 37 -9.49 7.19 -9.64
C PHE A 37 -8.68 8.50 -9.65
N VAL A 38 -7.66 8.58 -8.79
CA VAL A 38 -6.86 9.79 -8.61
C VAL A 38 -5.41 9.55 -9.00
N CYS A 39 -4.84 10.46 -9.77
CA CYS A 39 -3.41 10.47 -10.13
C CYS A 39 -2.69 11.63 -9.42
N ILE A 40 -1.62 11.30 -8.67
CA ILE A 40 -0.75 12.27 -8.02
C ILE A 40 0.50 12.45 -8.88
N ALA A 41 0.62 13.62 -9.55
CA ALA A 41 1.74 13.96 -10.40
C ALA A 41 2.65 15.02 -9.75
N GLY A 42 3.93 15.03 -10.11
CA GLY A 42 4.91 16.00 -9.62
C GLY A 42 6.34 15.53 -9.77
N LYS A 43 7.30 16.44 -9.60
CA LYS A 43 8.75 16.17 -9.69
C LYS A 43 9.20 15.17 -8.63
N SER A 44 10.38 14.55 -8.83
CA SER A 44 11.00 13.74 -7.78
C SER A 44 11.23 14.60 -6.52
N GLY A 45 11.01 14.02 -5.34
CA GLY A 45 11.13 14.74 -4.07
C GLY A 45 9.96 15.65 -3.70
N SER A 46 8.87 15.72 -4.49
CA SER A 46 7.70 16.58 -4.18
C SER A 46 6.73 16.03 -3.12
N GLY A 47 7.09 14.96 -2.40
CA GLY A 47 6.29 14.42 -1.31
C GLY A 47 5.22 13.40 -1.70
N LYS A 48 5.12 12.97 -2.99
CA LYS A 48 4.09 12.01 -3.45
C LYS A 48 4.09 10.71 -2.66
N SER A 49 5.25 10.07 -2.53
CA SER A 49 5.40 8.82 -1.77
C SER A 49 5.12 9.02 -0.28
N THR A 50 5.51 10.17 0.28
CA THR A 50 5.17 10.54 1.66
C THR A 50 3.66 10.65 1.85
N LEU A 51 2.97 11.31 0.92
CA LEU A 51 1.50 11.42 0.97
C LEU A 51 0.84 10.06 0.90
N LEU A 52 1.27 9.19 -0.03
CA LEU A 52 0.75 7.82 -0.14
C LEU A 52 1.02 7.00 1.13
N ASN A 53 2.21 7.10 1.72
CA ASN A 53 2.55 6.41 2.96
C ASN A 53 1.67 6.88 4.14
N LEU A 54 1.40 8.16 4.23
CA LEU A 54 0.54 8.72 5.27
C LEU A 54 -0.92 8.28 5.09
N VAL A 55 -1.45 8.34 3.87
CA VAL A 55 -2.81 7.87 3.55
C VAL A 55 -2.95 6.36 3.79
N ALA A 56 -1.91 5.59 3.49
CA ALA A 56 -1.87 4.17 3.81
C ALA A 56 -1.66 3.87 5.30
N GLY A 57 -1.43 4.88 6.14
CA GLY A 57 -1.13 4.71 7.56
C GLY A 57 0.18 3.97 7.82
N LEU A 58 1.12 3.98 6.87
CA LEU A 58 2.48 3.45 7.06
C LEU A 58 3.34 4.37 7.93
N GLU A 59 3.02 5.66 7.91
CA GLU A 59 3.65 6.70 8.71
C GLU A 59 2.58 7.54 9.42
N SER A 60 3.00 8.29 10.44
CA SER A 60 2.14 9.30 11.10
C SER A 60 2.48 10.69 10.57
N PRO A 61 1.50 11.57 10.40
CA PRO A 61 1.76 12.97 10.09
C PRO A 61 2.43 13.70 11.26
N THR A 62 3.10 14.82 10.96
CA THR A 62 3.61 15.76 11.96
C THR A 62 2.47 16.63 12.48
N ASP A 63 1.56 17.03 11.57
CA ASP A 63 0.39 17.86 11.89
C ASP A 63 -0.72 17.62 10.85
N GLY A 64 -1.93 18.09 11.14
CA GLY A 64 -3.09 17.92 10.30
C GLY A 64 -3.86 16.63 10.57
N SER A 65 -4.74 16.26 9.66
CA SER A 65 -5.61 15.10 9.86
C SER A 65 -5.84 14.30 8.59
N ILE A 66 -5.99 12.98 8.76
CA ILE A 66 -6.29 12.05 7.69
C ILE A 66 -7.46 11.17 8.12
N ASN A 67 -8.55 11.26 7.37
CA ASN A 67 -9.69 10.35 7.50
C ASN A 67 -9.73 9.44 6.27
N VAL A 68 -9.80 8.15 6.48
CA VAL A 68 -9.96 7.14 5.42
C VAL A 68 -11.15 6.26 5.77
N LEU A 69 -12.13 6.19 4.89
CA LEU A 69 -13.38 5.43 5.09
C LEU A 69 -14.07 5.76 6.42
N GLY A 70 -14.15 7.05 6.77
CA GLY A 70 -14.77 7.52 8.01
C GLY A 70 -13.90 7.38 9.27
N GLN A 71 -12.69 6.84 9.18
CA GLN A 71 -11.80 6.60 10.31
C GLN A 71 -10.59 7.53 10.34
N ARG A 72 -10.32 8.17 11.48
CA ARG A 72 -9.18 9.08 11.73
C ARG A 72 -7.89 8.27 11.94
N ILE A 73 -7.20 7.93 10.85
CA ILE A 73 -5.98 7.10 10.88
C ILE A 73 -4.79 7.81 11.52
N ASP A 74 -4.77 9.14 11.52
CA ASP A 74 -3.77 9.96 12.21
C ASP A 74 -3.82 9.82 13.74
N ARG A 75 -4.97 9.42 14.30
CA ARG A 75 -5.16 9.19 15.74
C ARG A 75 -5.01 7.74 16.19
N MET A 76 -4.87 6.82 15.25
CA MET A 76 -4.72 5.39 15.53
C MET A 76 -3.34 5.09 16.13
N SER A 77 -3.30 4.20 17.11
CA SER A 77 -2.08 3.53 17.53
C SER A 77 -1.48 2.71 16.39
N GLU A 78 -0.22 2.33 16.51
CA GLU A 78 0.43 1.49 15.48
C GLU A 78 -0.30 0.17 15.23
N ILE A 79 -0.78 -0.47 16.30
CA ILE A 79 -1.54 -1.73 16.22
C ILE A 79 -2.86 -1.53 15.46
N GLU A 80 -3.57 -0.44 15.73
CA GLU A 80 -4.83 -0.11 15.05
C GLU A 80 -4.59 0.18 13.56
N ARG A 81 -3.54 0.94 13.21
CA ARG A 81 -3.13 1.17 11.83
C ARG A 81 -2.79 -0.12 11.09
N ILE A 82 -2.06 -1.05 11.73
CA ILE A 82 -1.76 -2.36 11.15
C ILE A 82 -3.05 -3.13 10.84
N ARG A 83 -4.00 -3.15 11.77
CA ARG A 83 -5.31 -3.81 11.57
C ARG A 83 -6.11 -3.14 10.46
N PHE A 84 -6.15 -1.81 10.45
CA PHE A 84 -6.84 -1.03 9.44
C PHE A 84 -6.28 -1.30 8.03
N ARG A 85 -4.96 -1.19 7.84
CA ARG A 85 -4.29 -1.52 6.56
C ARG A 85 -4.65 -2.92 6.06
N ARG A 86 -4.52 -3.89 6.95
CA ARG A 86 -4.79 -5.31 6.63
C ARG A 86 -6.20 -5.55 6.09
N SER A 87 -7.17 -4.72 6.47
CA SER A 87 -8.58 -4.91 6.12
C SER A 87 -9.06 -4.00 4.98
N HIS A 88 -8.44 -2.81 4.80
CA HIS A 88 -9.01 -1.77 3.97
C HIS A 88 -8.08 -1.25 2.86
N ILE A 89 -6.76 -1.54 2.92
CA ILE A 89 -5.80 -0.96 1.97
C ILE A 89 -5.04 -2.06 1.23
N GLY A 90 -5.02 -1.97 -0.11
CA GLY A 90 -4.07 -2.66 -0.96
C GLY A 90 -2.94 -1.71 -1.36
N PHE A 91 -1.70 -2.15 -1.33
CA PHE A 91 -0.54 -1.34 -1.65
C PHE A 91 0.33 -2.02 -2.70
N VAL A 92 0.47 -1.39 -3.86
CA VAL A 92 1.40 -1.85 -4.91
C VAL A 92 2.67 -1.00 -4.84
N PHE A 93 3.80 -1.64 -4.56
CA PHE A 93 5.08 -0.97 -4.44
C PHE A 93 5.80 -0.83 -5.78
N GLN A 94 6.52 0.27 -5.96
CA GLN A 94 7.37 0.49 -7.14
C GLN A 94 8.46 -0.58 -7.29
N SER A 95 9.00 -1.09 -6.18
CA SER A 95 10.03 -2.15 -6.14
C SER A 95 9.43 -3.47 -5.70
N TYR A 96 8.47 -3.99 -6.38
CA TYR A 96 7.75 -5.28 -6.23
C TYR A 96 7.64 -5.86 -4.82
N ARG A 97 8.66 -5.72 -3.98
CA ARG A 97 8.79 -6.19 -2.57
C ARG A 97 8.44 -7.66 -2.36
N LEU A 98 8.69 -8.48 -3.36
CA LEU A 98 8.55 -9.92 -3.21
C LEU A 98 9.62 -10.48 -2.27
N LEU A 99 9.24 -11.40 -1.42
CA LEU A 99 10.16 -12.11 -0.53
C LEU A 99 10.95 -13.14 -1.35
N PRO A 100 12.29 -13.03 -1.45
CA PRO A 100 13.07 -13.82 -2.38
C PRO A 100 13.12 -15.32 -2.06
N GLN A 101 12.88 -15.69 -0.79
CA GLN A 101 12.83 -17.07 -0.33
C GLN A 101 11.53 -17.79 -0.69
N TYR A 102 10.48 -17.05 -1.05
CA TYR A 102 9.17 -17.60 -1.41
C TYR A 102 8.98 -17.66 -2.92
N THR A 103 8.20 -18.62 -3.39
CA THR A 103 7.69 -18.67 -4.77
C THR A 103 6.66 -17.57 -5.04
N ALA A 104 6.30 -17.36 -6.31
CA ALA A 104 5.30 -16.36 -6.66
C ALA A 104 3.96 -16.63 -5.96
N ILE A 105 3.48 -17.88 -5.96
CA ILE A 105 2.21 -18.23 -5.30
C ILE A 105 2.28 -18.03 -3.78
N GLU A 106 3.41 -18.32 -3.14
CA GLU A 106 3.59 -18.09 -1.71
C GLU A 106 3.62 -16.60 -1.36
N ASN A 107 4.25 -15.77 -2.19
CA ASN A 107 4.24 -14.32 -2.04
C ASN A 107 2.80 -13.77 -2.12
N VAL A 108 2.04 -14.16 -3.14
CA VAL A 108 0.65 -13.73 -3.33
C VAL A 108 -0.27 -14.28 -2.23
N ALA A 109 -0.01 -15.49 -1.73
CA ALA A 109 -0.77 -16.09 -0.64
C ALA A 109 -0.47 -15.49 0.74
N LEU A 110 0.63 -14.75 0.90
CA LEU A 110 1.09 -14.26 2.20
C LEU A 110 0.07 -13.39 2.95
N PRO A 111 -0.63 -12.42 2.33
CA PRO A 111 -1.67 -11.65 3.01
C PRO A 111 -2.84 -12.52 3.51
N LEU A 112 -3.19 -13.57 2.78
CA LEU A 112 -4.24 -14.51 3.17
C LEU A 112 -3.79 -15.40 4.32
N MET A 113 -2.51 -15.81 4.32
CA MET A 113 -1.90 -16.55 5.43
C MET A 113 -1.94 -15.74 6.73
N LEU A 114 -1.60 -14.46 6.67
CA LEU A 114 -1.65 -13.55 7.82
C LEU A 114 -3.08 -13.30 8.34
N ARG A 115 -4.10 -13.53 7.50
CA ARG A 115 -5.52 -13.51 7.89
C ARG A 115 -6.03 -14.85 8.42
N GLY A 116 -5.18 -15.87 8.51
CA GLY A 116 -5.56 -17.20 9.00
C GLY A 116 -6.35 -18.04 8.00
N VAL A 117 -6.33 -17.69 6.70
CA VAL A 117 -7.01 -18.48 5.66
C VAL A 117 -6.31 -19.83 5.52
N GLU A 118 -7.09 -20.90 5.42
CA GLU A 118 -6.64 -22.28 5.28
C GLU A 118 -5.73 -22.43 4.03
N LYS A 119 -4.71 -23.32 4.10
CA LYS A 119 -3.65 -23.44 3.10
C LYS A 119 -4.19 -23.69 1.70
N ARG A 120 -5.09 -24.65 1.54
CA ARG A 120 -5.66 -25.03 0.24
C ARG A 120 -6.44 -23.89 -0.40
N GLU A 121 -7.21 -23.16 0.41
CA GLU A 121 -8.02 -22.03 -0.07
C GLU A 121 -7.14 -20.82 -0.44
N ARG A 122 -6.10 -20.50 0.35
CA ARG A 122 -5.21 -19.38 0.00
C ARG A 122 -4.38 -19.67 -1.25
N GLU A 123 -3.91 -20.92 -1.44
CA GLU A 123 -3.20 -21.32 -2.65
C GLU A 123 -4.10 -21.25 -3.89
N ARG A 124 -5.37 -21.68 -3.78
CA ARG A 124 -6.35 -21.56 -4.86
C ARG A 124 -6.54 -20.08 -5.25
N ARG A 125 -6.82 -19.21 -4.29
CA ARG A 125 -7.00 -17.76 -4.54
C ARG A 125 -5.74 -17.10 -5.08
N ALA A 126 -4.57 -17.45 -4.58
CA ALA A 126 -3.31 -16.92 -5.08
C ALA A 126 -3.06 -17.36 -6.53
N LEU A 127 -3.38 -18.59 -6.89
CA LEU A 127 -3.25 -19.07 -8.28
C LEU A 127 -4.23 -18.34 -9.22
N GLU A 128 -5.46 -18.11 -8.79
CA GLU A 128 -6.44 -17.32 -9.53
C GLU A 128 -5.97 -15.86 -9.75
N ALA A 129 -5.39 -15.23 -8.72
CA ALA A 129 -4.83 -13.89 -8.83
C ALA A 129 -3.64 -13.84 -9.81
N LEU A 130 -2.75 -14.84 -9.78
CA LEU A 130 -1.65 -14.96 -10.74
C LEU A 130 -2.16 -15.20 -12.18
N ASP A 131 -3.26 -15.92 -12.34
CA ASP A 131 -3.89 -16.12 -13.65
C ASP A 131 -4.51 -14.83 -14.19
N MET A 132 -5.21 -14.08 -13.36
CA MET A 132 -5.77 -12.76 -13.75
C MET A 132 -4.72 -11.79 -14.28
N VAL A 133 -3.48 -11.85 -13.77
CA VAL A 133 -2.37 -11.02 -14.26
C VAL A 133 -1.50 -11.74 -15.31
N GLY A 134 -1.90 -12.92 -15.80
CA GLY A 134 -1.29 -13.65 -16.89
C GLY A 134 0.06 -14.31 -16.57
N ILE A 135 0.32 -14.69 -15.32
CA ILE A 135 1.58 -15.33 -14.89
C ILE A 135 1.39 -16.61 -14.07
N ALA A 136 0.25 -17.30 -14.22
CA ALA A 136 0.00 -18.58 -13.52
C ALA A 136 1.13 -19.62 -13.74
N LYS A 137 1.75 -19.62 -14.94
CA LYS A 137 2.91 -20.46 -15.25
C LYS A 137 4.11 -20.26 -14.34
N CYS A 138 4.26 -19.06 -13.75
CA CYS A 138 5.35 -18.68 -12.86
C CYS A 138 5.05 -19.02 -11.38
N ALA A 139 3.89 -19.59 -11.05
CA ALA A 139 3.43 -19.79 -9.67
C ALA A 139 4.47 -20.45 -8.76
N ARG A 140 5.24 -21.41 -9.27
CA ARG A 140 6.28 -22.13 -8.51
C ARG A 140 7.68 -21.55 -8.64
N GLN A 141 7.86 -20.48 -9.42
CA GLN A 141 9.14 -19.78 -9.55
C GLN A 141 9.39 -18.85 -8.38
N ARG A 142 10.66 -18.70 -7.99
CA ARG A 142 11.12 -17.67 -7.06
C ARG A 142 11.39 -16.38 -7.82
N PRO A 143 11.37 -15.20 -7.16
CA PRO A 143 11.63 -13.91 -7.80
C PRO A 143 12.89 -13.89 -8.68
N ALA A 144 13.98 -14.54 -8.25
CA ALA A 144 15.23 -14.63 -9.02
C ALA A 144 15.11 -15.39 -10.36
N GLN A 145 14.05 -16.16 -10.55
CA GLN A 145 13.76 -16.94 -11.76
C GLN A 145 12.76 -16.23 -12.68
N MET A 146 12.24 -15.07 -12.26
CA MET A 146 11.20 -14.32 -12.94
C MET A 146 11.79 -13.06 -13.59
N SER A 147 11.28 -12.70 -14.76
CA SER A 147 11.58 -11.39 -15.36
C SER A 147 11.02 -10.24 -14.50
N GLY A 148 11.57 -9.03 -14.66
CA GLY A 148 11.08 -7.85 -13.93
C GLY A 148 9.57 -7.59 -14.12
N GLY A 149 9.07 -7.80 -15.37
CA GLY A 149 7.64 -7.69 -15.64
C GLY A 149 6.78 -8.77 -14.97
N GLU A 150 7.28 -9.99 -14.83
CA GLU A 150 6.59 -11.06 -14.08
C GLU A 150 6.61 -10.78 -12.58
N GLN A 151 7.72 -10.29 -12.03
CA GLN A 151 7.80 -9.86 -10.63
C GLN A 151 6.83 -8.70 -10.33
N GLN A 152 6.73 -7.73 -11.24
CA GLN A 152 5.78 -6.63 -11.11
C GLN A 152 4.34 -7.14 -11.08
N ARG A 153 3.97 -8.02 -12.01
CA ARG A 153 2.63 -8.63 -12.03
C ARG A 153 2.35 -9.46 -10.78
N ALA A 154 3.34 -10.20 -10.27
CA ALA A 154 3.18 -10.90 -9.00
C ALA A 154 3.00 -9.95 -7.80
N GLY A 155 3.60 -8.76 -7.84
CA GLY A 155 3.39 -7.71 -6.82
C GLY A 155 2.02 -7.01 -6.92
N ILE A 156 1.31 -7.16 -8.04
CA ILE A 156 -0.05 -6.65 -8.26
C ILE A 156 -1.10 -7.69 -7.87
N ALA A 157 -0.81 -8.98 -8.09
CA ALA A 157 -1.68 -10.10 -7.76
C ALA A 157 -1.91 -10.25 -6.25
#